data_54916e093f5332fd4fd042b3db9491f6
#
_entry.id   54916e093f5332fd4fd042b3db9491f6
#
_cell.length_a   1.000
_cell.length_b   1.000
_cell.length_c   1.000
_cell.angle_alpha   90.00
_cell.angle_beta   90.00
_cell.angle_gamma   90.00
#
_symmetry.space_group_name_H-M   'P 1'
#
loop_
_entity.id
_entity.type
_entity.pdbx_description
1 polymer ?
#
loop_
_entity_poly.entity_id
_entity_poly.type
_entity_poly.pdbx_seq_one_letter_code
_entity_poly.pdbx_strand_id
1 'polypeptide(L)'
;RLFAKSLNWEDGPSLEVPEDSDIGSAIMAGRCLDVIEIDGASNNSVDQVRDLRDECQYAPAQCRYKIYVIDEVHMLSQQAFNALLKTLEEPPPHVKFVFATTESHKVLPTIVSRCQRFEFRSIPAPLIVQKLQEICVAESIEVEKEAIEAIARMAMGGMRDAQSILDQMISFCGKTISQADVLEVYGLASNERISNLSQFIIQADYNSIIECSDSFSVEGLDFYRALLDLSDTFRELLLSTLRETDSRELCSPEQCVRILDALREGEELVRMGLSEKTNFEVTLFRAVEAGRTRAIDHVIRKISGMIPEETKKKTELIQPTVSSRSEKGTASVEQANVGVSREYEREIEPTDDELLVQEESSLQQGIEHRLEDAEAL
;
A
#
# COMPACT_ATOMS: atom_id res chain seq x y z
N ARG A 1 9.04 -10.31 -21.86
CA ARG A 1 9.25 -11.23 -23.00
C ARG A 1 8.34 -10.91 -24.17
N LEU A 2 7.00 -10.82 -23.99
CA LEU A 2 6.07 -10.49 -25.09
C LEU A 2 6.45 -9.20 -25.82
N PHE A 3 6.81 -8.14 -25.08
CA PHE A 3 7.27 -6.89 -25.67
C PHE A 3 8.58 -7.06 -26.46
N ALA A 4 9.52 -7.84 -25.95
CA ALA A 4 10.76 -8.16 -26.64
C ALA A 4 10.49 -8.99 -27.92
N LYS A 5 9.56 -9.96 -27.87
CA LYS A 5 9.09 -10.71 -29.04
C LYS A 5 8.49 -9.79 -30.10
N SER A 6 7.63 -8.85 -29.68
CA SER A 6 7.00 -7.87 -30.57
C SER A 6 8.00 -6.96 -31.27
N LEU A 7 9.03 -6.45 -30.54
CA LEU A 7 10.06 -5.58 -31.12
C LEU A 7 11.01 -6.30 -32.10
N ASN A 8 11.27 -7.58 -31.86
CA ASN A 8 12.22 -8.39 -32.63
C ASN A 8 11.53 -9.24 -33.69
N TRP A 9 10.26 -8.97 -34.03
CA TRP A 9 9.59 -9.63 -35.13
C TRP A 9 10.23 -9.23 -36.46
N GLU A 10 10.36 -10.20 -37.37
CA GLU A 10 11.09 -10.05 -38.64
C GLU A 10 10.48 -8.98 -39.55
N ASP A 11 9.15 -8.92 -39.64
CA ASP A 11 8.41 -7.95 -40.45
C ASP A 11 8.28 -6.56 -39.78
N GLY A 12 8.89 -6.37 -38.62
CA GLY A 12 8.84 -5.14 -37.83
C GLY A 12 7.99 -5.28 -36.57
N PRO A 13 7.97 -4.26 -35.71
CA PRO A 13 7.22 -4.32 -34.44
C PRO A 13 5.75 -4.64 -34.68
N SER A 14 5.26 -5.75 -34.11
CA SER A 14 3.87 -6.19 -34.19
C SER A 14 3.41 -6.79 -32.87
N LEU A 15 2.12 -6.59 -32.53
CA LEU A 15 1.50 -7.28 -31.40
C LEU A 15 1.04 -8.70 -31.77
N GLU A 16 0.80 -8.95 -33.06
CA GLU A 16 0.35 -10.23 -33.61
C GLU A 16 1.54 -11.01 -34.16
N VAL A 17 2.39 -11.51 -33.27
CA VAL A 17 3.53 -12.36 -33.65
C VAL A 17 3.12 -13.82 -33.57
N PRO A 18 3.23 -14.60 -34.64
CA PRO A 18 2.91 -16.02 -34.64
C PRO A 18 3.64 -16.80 -33.56
N GLU A 19 2.98 -17.82 -33.00
CA GLU A 19 3.56 -18.64 -31.93
C GLU A 19 4.71 -19.53 -32.42
N ASP A 20 4.70 -19.90 -33.66
CA ASP A 20 5.67 -20.78 -34.36
C ASP A 20 6.93 -20.06 -34.86
N SER A 21 7.07 -18.75 -34.59
CA SER A 21 8.30 -18.01 -34.88
C SER A 21 9.47 -18.57 -34.07
N ASP A 22 10.55 -18.99 -34.72
CA ASP A 22 11.76 -19.53 -34.08
C ASP A 22 12.36 -18.55 -33.09
N ILE A 23 12.51 -17.28 -33.45
CA ILE A 23 13.00 -16.21 -32.61
C ILE A 23 11.99 -15.92 -31.49
N GLY A 24 10.71 -15.86 -31.82
CA GLY A 24 9.64 -15.63 -30.86
C GLY A 24 9.58 -16.70 -29.77
N SER A 25 9.66 -17.98 -30.16
CA SER A 25 9.67 -19.11 -29.23
C SER A 25 10.93 -19.15 -28.36
N ALA A 26 12.11 -18.80 -28.93
CA ALA A 26 13.36 -18.68 -28.19
C ALA A 26 13.31 -17.57 -27.12
N ILE A 27 12.72 -16.40 -27.45
CA ILE A 27 12.52 -15.28 -26.50
C ILE A 27 11.57 -15.70 -25.39
N MET A 28 10.43 -16.32 -25.73
CA MET A 28 9.45 -16.74 -24.73
C MET A 28 10.01 -17.80 -23.78
N ALA A 29 10.86 -18.70 -24.30
CA ALA A 29 11.55 -19.71 -23.50
C ALA A 29 12.76 -19.17 -22.70
N GLY A 30 13.11 -17.87 -22.85
CA GLY A 30 14.27 -17.27 -22.17
C GLY A 30 15.63 -17.78 -22.67
N ARG A 31 15.71 -18.25 -23.92
CA ARG A 31 16.92 -18.81 -24.53
C ARG A 31 17.55 -17.92 -25.59
N CYS A 32 17.01 -16.75 -25.83
CA CYS A 32 17.51 -15.80 -26.80
C CYS A 32 18.67 -15.00 -26.18
N LEU A 33 19.85 -15.03 -26.84
CA LEU A 33 21.04 -14.32 -26.41
C LEU A 33 20.93 -12.80 -26.51
N ASP A 34 20.02 -12.29 -27.34
CA ASP A 34 19.82 -10.87 -27.54
C ASP A 34 18.74 -10.28 -26.60
N VAL A 35 18.10 -11.11 -25.77
CA VAL A 35 17.14 -10.66 -24.75
C VAL A 35 17.64 -11.11 -23.40
N ILE A 36 18.23 -10.17 -22.68
CA ILE A 36 18.90 -10.40 -21.39
C ILE A 36 18.00 -9.90 -20.27
N GLU A 37 17.56 -10.83 -19.42
CA GLU A 37 16.76 -10.53 -18.24
C GLU A 37 17.66 -10.51 -17.02
N ILE A 38 17.63 -9.41 -16.27
CA ILE A 38 18.46 -9.16 -15.09
C ILE A 38 17.53 -8.80 -13.95
N ASP A 39 17.66 -9.51 -12.84
CA ASP A 39 17.02 -9.15 -11.59
C ASP A 39 17.92 -8.16 -10.83
N GLY A 40 17.43 -6.94 -10.62
CA GLY A 40 18.15 -5.88 -9.93
C GLY A 40 18.45 -6.18 -8.46
N ALA A 41 17.67 -7.05 -7.82
CA ALA A 41 17.92 -7.46 -6.44
C ALA A 41 19.17 -8.35 -6.33
N SER A 42 19.34 -9.28 -7.28
CA SER A 42 20.47 -10.21 -7.32
C SER A 42 21.71 -9.61 -7.98
N ASN A 43 21.53 -8.61 -8.86
CA ASN A 43 22.60 -8.03 -9.70
C ASN A 43 22.75 -6.51 -9.47
N ASN A 44 22.87 -6.09 -8.20
CA ASN A 44 22.90 -4.68 -7.80
C ASN A 44 24.29 -4.03 -7.84
N SER A 45 25.35 -4.79 -8.13
CA SER A 45 26.73 -4.32 -8.08
C SER A 45 27.10 -3.43 -9.28
N VAL A 46 28.01 -2.50 -9.04
CA VAL A 46 28.51 -1.57 -10.07
C VAL A 46 29.24 -2.31 -11.19
N ASP A 47 29.98 -3.36 -10.84
CA ASP A 47 30.80 -4.08 -11.82
C ASP A 47 29.93 -4.87 -12.80
N GLN A 48 28.88 -5.53 -12.32
CA GLN A 48 27.91 -6.19 -13.20
C GLN A 48 27.23 -5.23 -14.18
N VAL A 49 26.91 -4.02 -13.71
CA VAL A 49 26.31 -2.99 -14.58
C VAL A 49 27.34 -2.40 -15.57
N ARG A 50 28.62 -2.35 -15.19
CA ARG A 50 29.71 -1.97 -16.12
C ARG A 50 29.91 -3.02 -17.20
N ASP A 51 29.90 -4.30 -16.85
CA ASP A 51 29.98 -5.39 -17.83
C ASP A 51 28.82 -5.33 -18.82
N LEU A 52 27.60 -5.12 -18.32
CA LEU A 52 26.41 -4.91 -19.13
C LEU A 52 26.55 -3.71 -20.08
N ARG A 53 27.07 -2.59 -19.59
CA ARG A 53 27.34 -1.40 -20.42
C ARG A 53 28.33 -1.71 -21.55
N ASP A 54 29.37 -2.46 -21.24
CA ASP A 54 30.41 -2.82 -22.22
C ASP A 54 29.87 -3.83 -23.25
N GLU A 55 29.00 -4.74 -22.83
CA GLU A 55 28.26 -5.63 -23.72
C GLU A 55 27.27 -4.91 -24.66
N CYS A 56 26.73 -3.75 -24.25
CA CYS A 56 25.84 -2.95 -25.11
C CYS A 56 26.51 -2.46 -26.40
N GLN A 57 27.85 -2.42 -26.44
CA GLN A 57 28.58 -1.98 -27.63
C GLN A 57 28.55 -3.02 -28.77
N TYR A 58 28.27 -4.28 -28.46
CA TYR A 58 28.25 -5.35 -29.45
C TYR A 58 26.87 -5.46 -30.10
N ALA A 59 26.87 -5.67 -31.42
CA ALA A 59 25.67 -5.88 -32.20
C ALA A 59 24.92 -7.15 -31.75
N PRO A 60 23.58 -7.20 -31.92
CA PRO A 60 22.82 -8.41 -31.65
C PRO A 60 23.27 -9.57 -32.53
N ALA A 61 23.15 -10.80 -32.03
CA ALA A 61 23.58 -12.02 -32.74
C ALA A 61 22.57 -12.49 -33.77
N GLN A 62 21.27 -12.41 -33.44
CA GLN A 62 20.18 -12.96 -34.27
C GLN A 62 19.00 -12.00 -34.41
N CYS A 63 18.78 -11.13 -33.42
CA CYS A 63 17.63 -10.24 -33.36
C CYS A 63 17.90 -8.87 -34.00
N ARG A 64 16.86 -8.11 -34.23
CA ARG A 64 16.96 -6.71 -34.68
C ARG A 64 17.49 -5.80 -33.55
N TYR A 65 17.05 -6.06 -32.32
CA TYR A 65 17.42 -5.30 -31.15
C TYR A 65 17.98 -6.22 -30.06
N LYS A 66 19.03 -5.76 -29.39
CA LYS A 66 19.50 -6.31 -28.12
C LYS A 66 18.72 -5.65 -27.01
N ILE A 67 17.97 -6.42 -26.23
CA ILE A 67 17.04 -5.91 -25.23
C ILE A 67 17.49 -6.33 -23.86
N TYR A 68 17.69 -5.35 -22.98
CA TYR A 68 17.98 -5.56 -21.58
C TYR A 68 16.75 -5.26 -20.74
N VAL A 69 16.22 -6.29 -20.09
CA VAL A 69 15.11 -6.18 -19.15
C VAL A 69 15.68 -6.23 -17.75
N ILE A 70 15.61 -5.13 -17.03
CA ILE A 70 16.07 -5.05 -15.63
C ILE A 70 14.83 -4.97 -14.74
N ASP A 71 14.58 -6.08 -14.06
CA ASP A 71 13.47 -6.16 -13.10
C ASP A 71 13.92 -5.62 -11.74
N GLU A 72 12.97 -5.09 -10.97
CA GLU A 72 13.18 -4.42 -9.68
C GLU A 72 14.36 -3.43 -9.71
N VAL A 73 14.40 -2.62 -10.76
CA VAL A 73 15.51 -1.70 -11.04
C VAL A 73 15.84 -0.76 -9.86
N HIS A 74 14.86 -0.48 -8.97
CA HIS A 74 15.06 0.33 -7.77
C HIS A 74 16.04 -0.28 -6.76
N MET A 75 16.34 -1.58 -6.88
CA MET A 75 17.31 -2.29 -6.03
C MET A 75 18.75 -2.07 -6.45
N LEU A 76 19.00 -1.49 -7.63
CA LEU A 76 20.35 -1.15 -8.07
C LEU A 76 20.98 -0.09 -7.18
N SER A 77 22.26 -0.23 -6.88
CA SER A 77 23.01 0.78 -6.15
C SER A 77 23.08 2.11 -6.93
N GLN A 78 23.20 3.22 -6.22
CA GLN A 78 23.31 4.54 -6.84
C GLN A 78 24.49 4.64 -7.81
N GLN A 79 25.60 3.93 -7.52
CA GLN A 79 26.75 3.88 -8.38
C GLN A 79 26.48 3.07 -9.66
N ALA A 80 25.69 1.99 -9.57
CA ALA A 80 25.24 1.22 -10.72
C ALA A 80 24.32 2.05 -11.62
N PHE A 81 23.38 2.80 -11.07
CA PHE A 81 22.58 3.77 -11.82
C PHE A 81 23.45 4.79 -12.56
N ASN A 82 24.43 5.38 -11.89
CA ASN A 82 25.33 6.35 -12.50
C ASN A 82 26.17 5.75 -13.65
N ALA A 83 26.52 4.47 -13.58
CA ALA A 83 27.23 3.78 -14.66
C ALA A 83 26.38 3.63 -15.94
N LEU A 84 25.04 3.55 -15.80
CA LEU A 84 24.10 3.47 -16.93
C LEU A 84 23.77 4.82 -17.56
N LEU A 85 23.92 5.95 -16.84
CA LEU A 85 23.46 7.25 -17.31
C LEU A 85 23.99 7.61 -18.70
N LYS A 86 25.29 7.41 -18.95
CA LYS A 86 25.90 7.74 -20.25
C LYS A 86 25.31 6.91 -21.39
N THR A 87 25.05 5.62 -21.16
CA THR A 87 24.44 4.73 -22.16
C THR A 87 22.98 5.05 -22.39
N LEU A 88 22.27 5.55 -21.37
CA LEU A 88 20.87 5.98 -21.51
C LEU A 88 20.73 7.36 -22.19
N GLU A 89 21.76 8.20 -22.13
CA GLU A 89 21.81 9.48 -22.84
C GLU A 89 22.05 9.28 -24.34
N GLU A 90 22.98 8.41 -24.66
CA GLU A 90 23.39 8.10 -26.05
C GLU A 90 23.37 6.59 -26.26
N PRO A 91 22.17 5.95 -26.30
CA PRO A 91 22.08 4.51 -26.44
C PRO A 91 22.45 4.08 -27.87
N PRO A 92 23.21 2.97 -28.03
CA PRO A 92 23.42 2.39 -29.34
C PRO A 92 22.09 2.11 -30.03
N PRO A 93 21.92 2.34 -31.35
CA PRO A 93 20.64 2.27 -32.03
C PRO A 93 19.99 0.88 -31.98
N HIS A 94 20.80 -0.15 -31.82
CA HIS A 94 20.37 -1.55 -31.70
C HIS A 94 20.04 -1.98 -30.26
N VAL A 95 20.21 -1.13 -29.24
CA VAL A 95 19.97 -1.46 -27.84
C VAL A 95 18.66 -0.84 -27.36
N LYS A 96 17.91 -1.61 -26.58
CA LYS A 96 16.70 -1.17 -25.89
C LYS A 96 16.76 -1.60 -24.41
N PHE A 97 16.50 -0.66 -23.51
CA PHE A 97 16.36 -0.93 -22.10
C PHE A 97 14.88 -0.95 -21.69
N VAL A 98 14.51 -1.93 -20.91
CA VAL A 98 13.19 -2.05 -20.27
C VAL A 98 13.42 -2.16 -18.76
N PHE A 99 13.07 -1.13 -18.03
CA PHE A 99 13.15 -1.10 -16.57
C PHE A 99 11.78 -1.42 -15.98
N ALA A 100 11.72 -2.38 -15.08
CA ALA A 100 10.53 -2.69 -14.30
C ALA A 100 10.81 -2.40 -12.82
N THR A 101 9.80 -1.88 -12.10
CA THR A 101 9.90 -1.59 -10.68
C THR A 101 8.51 -1.52 -10.05
N THR A 102 8.40 -2.00 -8.83
CA THR A 102 7.24 -1.79 -7.96
C THR A 102 7.30 -0.43 -7.26
N GLU A 103 8.49 0.18 -7.13
CA GLU A 103 8.72 1.42 -6.39
C GLU A 103 9.36 2.52 -7.27
N SER A 104 8.56 3.09 -8.14
CA SER A 104 9.03 4.12 -9.08
C SER A 104 9.62 5.37 -8.41
N HIS A 105 9.22 5.66 -7.16
CA HIS A 105 9.73 6.81 -6.39
C HIS A 105 11.17 6.64 -5.92
N LYS A 106 11.67 5.40 -5.82
CA LYS A 106 13.07 5.10 -5.48
C LYS A 106 14.03 5.19 -6.68
N VAL A 107 13.49 5.19 -7.91
CA VAL A 107 14.31 5.33 -9.12
C VAL A 107 14.77 6.77 -9.28
N LEU A 108 16.05 6.97 -9.58
CA LEU A 108 16.63 8.30 -9.73
C LEU A 108 15.89 9.14 -10.79
N PRO A 109 15.54 10.40 -10.49
CA PRO A 109 14.87 11.28 -11.46
C PRO A 109 15.64 11.46 -12.77
N THR A 110 16.97 11.37 -12.72
CA THR A 110 17.85 11.41 -13.88
C THR A 110 17.66 10.25 -14.85
N ILE A 111 17.30 9.08 -14.36
CA ILE A 111 16.94 7.90 -15.16
C ILE A 111 15.51 8.07 -15.71
N VAL A 112 14.57 8.39 -14.82
CA VAL A 112 13.15 8.55 -15.21
C VAL A 112 12.97 9.58 -16.32
N SER A 113 13.72 10.68 -16.29
CA SER A 113 13.65 11.74 -17.32
C SER A 113 14.12 11.29 -18.72
N ARG A 114 14.86 10.19 -18.81
CA ARG A 114 15.39 9.61 -20.07
C ARG A 114 14.61 8.40 -20.55
N CYS A 115 13.57 8.00 -19.80
CA CYS A 115 12.75 6.84 -20.08
C CYS A 115 11.31 7.24 -20.41
N GLN A 116 10.67 6.48 -21.27
CA GLN A 116 9.21 6.53 -21.41
C GLN A 116 8.60 5.73 -20.27
N ARG A 117 7.75 6.37 -19.46
CA ARG A 117 7.10 5.75 -18.31
C ARG A 117 5.73 5.20 -18.68
N PHE A 118 5.50 3.96 -18.27
CA PHE A 118 4.20 3.28 -18.32
C PHE A 118 3.84 2.80 -16.92
N GLU A 119 2.62 3.05 -16.50
CA GLU A 119 2.12 2.64 -15.21
C GLU A 119 1.07 1.54 -15.37
N PHE A 120 1.32 0.40 -14.76
CA PHE A 120 0.38 -0.73 -14.70
C PHE A 120 -0.42 -0.62 -13.41
N ARG A 121 -1.73 -0.55 -13.54
CA ARG A 121 -2.66 -0.50 -12.41
C ARG A 121 -3.08 -1.90 -12.00
N SER A 122 -3.54 -2.04 -10.76
CA SER A 122 -4.18 -3.25 -10.27
C SER A 122 -5.35 -3.65 -11.19
N ILE A 123 -5.45 -4.94 -11.50
CA ILE A 123 -6.49 -5.48 -12.36
C ILE A 123 -7.80 -5.54 -11.56
N PRO A 124 -8.92 -5.00 -12.06
CA PRO A 124 -10.22 -5.12 -11.39
C PRO A 124 -10.61 -6.58 -11.18
N ALA A 125 -11.15 -6.90 -10.00
CA ALA A 125 -11.55 -8.27 -9.64
C ALA A 125 -12.46 -8.96 -10.68
N PRO A 126 -13.45 -8.29 -11.31
CA PRO A 126 -14.25 -8.93 -12.36
C PRO A 126 -13.45 -9.43 -13.57
N LEU A 127 -12.37 -8.73 -13.94
CA LEU A 127 -11.50 -9.17 -15.04
C LEU A 127 -10.63 -10.36 -14.63
N ILE A 128 -10.20 -10.41 -13.37
CA ILE A 128 -9.49 -11.57 -12.82
C ILE A 128 -10.43 -12.77 -12.81
N VAL A 129 -11.65 -12.63 -12.32
CA VAL A 129 -12.69 -13.67 -12.34
C VAL A 129 -12.89 -14.22 -13.74
N GLN A 130 -13.09 -13.35 -14.72
CA GLN A 130 -13.25 -13.77 -16.13
C GLN A 130 -12.06 -14.59 -16.61
N LYS A 131 -10.82 -14.13 -16.32
CA LYS A 131 -9.62 -14.83 -16.78
C LYS A 131 -9.41 -16.16 -16.07
N LEU A 132 -9.68 -16.25 -14.78
CA LEU A 132 -9.65 -17.51 -14.05
C LEU A 132 -10.68 -18.53 -14.58
N GLN A 133 -11.89 -18.07 -14.92
CA GLN A 133 -12.91 -18.91 -15.56
C GLN A 133 -12.44 -19.48 -16.91
N GLU A 134 -11.80 -18.63 -17.75
CA GLU A 134 -11.20 -19.10 -19.01
C GLU A 134 -10.15 -20.20 -18.78
N ILE A 135 -9.28 -20.01 -17.78
CA ILE A 135 -8.25 -20.99 -17.41
C ILE A 135 -8.90 -22.29 -16.92
N CYS A 136 -9.89 -22.21 -16.02
CA CYS A 136 -10.59 -23.41 -15.49
C CYS A 136 -11.25 -24.20 -16.60
N VAL A 137 -11.87 -23.55 -17.58
CA VAL A 137 -12.48 -24.22 -18.75
C VAL A 137 -11.40 -24.91 -19.60
N ALA A 138 -10.27 -24.23 -19.86
CA ALA A 138 -9.18 -24.76 -20.66
C ALA A 138 -8.52 -26.00 -20.01
N GLU A 139 -8.37 -25.99 -18.69
CA GLU A 139 -7.76 -27.07 -17.89
C GLU A 139 -8.78 -28.12 -17.44
N SER A 140 -10.07 -27.99 -17.81
CA SER A 140 -11.16 -28.88 -17.40
C SER A 140 -11.30 -29.03 -15.88
N ILE A 141 -11.32 -27.91 -15.17
CA ILE A 141 -11.47 -27.78 -13.73
C ILE A 141 -12.86 -27.21 -13.45
N GLU A 142 -13.58 -27.85 -12.53
CA GLU A 142 -14.90 -27.39 -12.05
C GLU A 142 -14.72 -26.53 -10.80
N VAL A 143 -14.99 -25.24 -10.90
CA VAL A 143 -14.84 -24.30 -9.78
C VAL A 143 -16.14 -23.54 -9.60
N GLU A 144 -16.62 -23.47 -8.35
CA GLU A 144 -17.78 -22.65 -8.01
C GLU A 144 -17.47 -21.17 -8.28
N LYS A 145 -18.50 -20.43 -8.71
CA LYS A 145 -18.36 -19.01 -9.01
C LYS A 145 -17.89 -18.20 -7.79
N GLU A 146 -18.44 -18.50 -6.64
CA GLU A 146 -18.12 -17.90 -5.35
C GLU A 146 -16.66 -18.19 -4.93
N ALA A 147 -16.13 -19.37 -5.26
CA ALA A 147 -14.74 -19.71 -5.05
C ALA A 147 -13.79 -18.85 -5.92
N ILE A 148 -14.11 -18.69 -7.21
CA ILE A 148 -13.32 -17.84 -8.12
C ILE A 148 -13.36 -16.38 -7.67
N GLU A 149 -14.51 -15.88 -7.22
CA GLU A 149 -14.67 -14.53 -6.67
C GLU A 149 -13.82 -14.34 -5.39
N ALA A 150 -13.76 -15.34 -4.52
CA ALA A 150 -12.89 -15.32 -3.34
C ALA A 150 -11.41 -15.27 -3.73
N ILE A 151 -10.97 -16.12 -4.66
CA ILE A 151 -9.59 -16.11 -5.18
C ILE A 151 -9.24 -14.75 -5.79
N ALA A 152 -10.14 -14.16 -6.59
CA ALA A 152 -9.91 -12.86 -7.22
C ALA A 152 -9.80 -11.72 -6.21
N ARG A 153 -10.57 -11.75 -5.11
CA ARG A 153 -10.43 -10.79 -4.00
C ARG A 153 -9.09 -10.94 -3.29
N MET A 154 -8.67 -12.18 -3.01
CA MET A 154 -7.40 -12.46 -2.35
C MET A 154 -6.19 -11.98 -3.14
N ALA A 155 -6.26 -12.01 -4.46
CA ALA A 155 -5.19 -11.61 -5.37
C ALA A 155 -4.94 -10.09 -5.41
N MET A 156 -5.79 -9.25 -4.81
CA MET A 156 -5.64 -7.79 -4.70
C MET A 156 -5.26 -7.09 -6.01
N GLY A 157 -5.74 -7.61 -7.15
CA GLY A 157 -5.45 -7.06 -8.47
C GLY A 157 -4.21 -7.64 -9.16
N GLY A 158 -3.52 -8.63 -8.54
CA GLY A 158 -2.39 -9.37 -9.10
C GLY A 158 -2.85 -10.61 -9.87
N MET A 159 -2.66 -10.67 -11.19
CA MET A 159 -3.04 -11.86 -11.97
C MET A 159 -2.14 -13.06 -11.62
N ARG A 160 -0.84 -12.83 -11.39
CA ARG A 160 0.10 -13.87 -10.98
C ARG A 160 -0.31 -14.50 -9.65
N ASP A 161 -0.71 -13.67 -8.69
CA ASP A 161 -1.14 -14.15 -7.37
C ASP A 161 -2.46 -14.94 -7.49
N ALA A 162 -3.41 -14.46 -8.30
CA ALA A 162 -4.66 -15.16 -8.57
C ALA A 162 -4.42 -16.57 -9.18
N GLN A 163 -3.51 -16.67 -10.13
CA GLN A 163 -3.13 -17.96 -10.74
C GLN A 163 -2.41 -18.87 -9.73
N SER A 164 -1.50 -18.31 -8.93
CA SER A 164 -0.80 -19.09 -7.90
C SER A 164 -1.75 -19.65 -6.84
N ILE A 165 -2.74 -18.85 -6.42
CA ILE A 165 -3.80 -19.28 -5.51
C ILE A 165 -4.62 -20.41 -6.15
N LEU A 166 -5.03 -20.25 -7.42
CA LEU A 166 -5.78 -21.28 -8.14
C LEU A 166 -4.97 -22.59 -8.25
N ASP A 167 -3.68 -22.52 -8.61
CA ASP A 167 -2.80 -23.69 -8.70
C ASP A 167 -2.67 -24.43 -7.35
N GLN A 168 -2.59 -23.67 -6.26
CA GLN A 168 -2.61 -24.25 -4.91
C GLN A 168 -3.94 -24.96 -4.63
N MET A 169 -5.07 -24.34 -4.94
CA MET A 169 -6.39 -24.95 -4.75
C MET A 169 -6.54 -26.24 -5.58
N ILE A 170 -6.07 -26.24 -6.83
CA ILE A 170 -6.04 -27.45 -7.67
C ILE A 170 -5.22 -28.56 -7.03
N SER A 171 -4.09 -28.19 -6.43
CA SER A 171 -3.20 -29.14 -5.77
C SER A 171 -3.83 -29.76 -4.50
N PHE A 172 -4.67 -28.99 -3.77
CA PHE A 172 -5.34 -29.45 -2.56
C PHE A 172 -6.63 -30.22 -2.84
N CYS A 173 -7.52 -29.66 -3.67
CA CYS A 173 -8.88 -30.16 -3.87
C CYS A 173 -9.03 -30.99 -5.15
N GLY A 174 -8.03 -30.95 -6.04
CA GLY A 174 -8.10 -31.60 -7.34
C GLY A 174 -8.91 -30.81 -8.35
N LYS A 175 -9.82 -31.50 -9.08
CA LYS A 175 -10.55 -30.88 -10.19
C LYS A 175 -11.87 -30.20 -9.81
N THR A 176 -12.32 -30.35 -8.58
CA THR A 176 -13.57 -29.73 -8.11
C THR A 176 -13.23 -28.84 -6.92
N ILE A 177 -13.51 -27.55 -7.01
CA ILE A 177 -13.16 -26.57 -5.98
C ILE A 177 -14.43 -25.83 -5.59
N SER A 178 -14.84 -25.96 -4.33
CA SER A 178 -15.97 -25.23 -3.73
C SER A 178 -15.50 -23.94 -3.02
N GLN A 179 -16.43 -23.07 -2.70
CA GLN A 179 -16.16 -21.91 -1.85
C GLN A 179 -15.66 -22.33 -0.46
N ALA A 180 -16.24 -23.39 0.10
CA ALA A 180 -15.87 -23.89 1.42
C ALA A 180 -14.39 -24.33 1.46
N ASP A 181 -13.91 -24.98 0.41
CA ASP A 181 -12.50 -25.40 0.30
C ASP A 181 -11.55 -24.20 0.30
N VAL A 182 -11.91 -23.11 -0.42
CA VAL A 182 -11.08 -21.89 -0.45
C VAL A 182 -11.04 -21.24 0.93
N LEU A 183 -12.19 -21.16 1.62
CA LEU A 183 -12.26 -20.59 2.97
C LEU A 183 -11.44 -21.41 3.97
N GLU A 184 -11.52 -22.74 3.90
CA GLU A 184 -10.78 -23.64 4.80
C GLU A 184 -9.27 -23.56 4.58
N VAL A 185 -8.81 -23.68 3.32
CA VAL A 185 -7.37 -23.70 2.98
C VAL A 185 -6.68 -22.38 3.34
N TYR A 186 -7.37 -21.26 3.18
CA TYR A 186 -6.80 -19.93 3.46
C TYR A 186 -7.23 -19.33 4.79
N GLY A 187 -7.95 -20.09 5.62
CA GLY A 187 -8.41 -19.59 6.92
C GLY A 187 -9.27 -18.34 6.81
N LEU A 188 -10.14 -18.27 5.80
CA LEU A 188 -10.98 -17.08 5.59
C LEU A 188 -12.30 -17.21 6.35
N ALA A 189 -12.77 -16.11 6.91
CA ALA A 189 -14.13 -16.06 7.45
C ALA A 189 -15.16 -16.00 6.32
N SER A 190 -16.30 -16.71 6.48
CA SER A 190 -17.39 -16.58 5.52
C SER A 190 -18.01 -15.16 5.56
N ASN A 191 -18.57 -14.73 4.43
CA ASN A 191 -19.24 -13.42 4.34
C ASN A 191 -20.36 -13.27 5.38
N GLU A 192 -21.06 -14.36 5.74
CA GLU A 192 -22.08 -14.37 6.78
C GLU A 192 -21.48 -14.05 8.15
N ARG A 193 -20.34 -14.64 8.51
CA ARG A 193 -19.66 -14.40 9.79
C ARG A 193 -19.15 -12.97 9.90
N ILE A 194 -18.58 -12.43 8.82
CA ILE A 194 -18.15 -11.02 8.76
C ILE A 194 -19.36 -10.08 8.88
N SER A 195 -20.46 -10.40 8.20
CA SER A 195 -21.71 -9.63 8.31
C SER A 195 -22.26 -9.64 9.75
N ASN A 196 -22.27 -10.81 10.41
CA ASN A 196 -22.71 -10.92 11.81
C ASN A 196 -21.77 -10.10 12.73
N LEU A 197 -20.44 -10.19 12.54
CA LEU A 197 -19.48 -9.40 13.30
C LEU A 197 -19.71 -7.89 13.12
N SER A 198 -20.01 -7.43 11.90
CA SER A 198 -20.35 -6.03 11.65
C SER A 198 -21.61 -5.58 12.40
N GLN A 199 -22.62 -6.44 12.50
CA GLN A 199 -23.82 -6.16 13.28
C GLN A 199 -23.54 -6.09 14.78
N PHE A 200 -22.72 -6.99 15.33
CA PHE A 200 -22.32 -6.94 16.74
C PHE A 200 -21.57 -5.64 17.08
N ILE A 201 -20.74 -5.13 16.17
CA ILE A 201 -20.06 -3.84 16.33
C ILE A 201 -21.08 -2.69 16.36
N ILE A 202 -22.06 -2.68 15.44
CA ILE A 202 -23.09 -1.63 15.37
C ILE A 202 -23.98 -1.67 16.63
N GLN A 203 -24.33 -2.87 17.11
CA GLN A 203 -25.15 -3.08 18.29
C GLN A 203 -24.37 -2.90 19.60
N ALA A 204 -23.08 -2.82 19.51
CA ALA A 204 -22.15 -2.75 20.65
C ALA A 204 -22.28 -3.97 21.61
N ASP A 205 -22.39 -5.15 21.03
CA ASP A 205 -22.46 -6.42 21.74
C ASP A 205 -21.04 -7.01 21.90
N TYR A 206 -20.39 -6.63 22.99
CA TYR A 206 -19.01 -7.08 23.30
C TYR A 206 -18.91 -8.59 23.52
N ASN A 207 -19.95 -9.20 24.08
CA ASN A 207 -19.92 -10.64 24.35
C ASN A 207 -19.90 -11.45 23.05
N SER A 208 -20.78 -11.13 22.12
CA SER A 208 -20.83 -11.77 20.82
C SER A 208 -19.56 -11.52 19.97
N ILE A 209 -18.92 -10.36 20.11
CA ILE A 209 -17.63 -10.05 19.49
C ILE A 209 -16.53 -10.99 20.03
N ILE A 210 -16.45 -11.18 21.36
CA ILE A 210 -15.47 -12.07 21.98
C ILE A 210 -15.72 -13.53 21.56
N GLU A 211 -16.96 -13.99 21.63
CA GLU A 211 -17.32 -15.36 21.22
C GLU A 211 -16.97 -15.61 19.73
N CYS A 212 -17.18 -14.62 18.86
CA CYS A 212 -16.80 -14.69 17.46
C CYS A 212 -15.28 -14.75 17.28
N SER A 213 -14.52 -13.92 18.01
CA SER A 213 -13.06 -13.93 18.01
C SER A 213 -12.50 -15.26 18.53
N ASP A 214 -13.11 -15.83 19.58
CA ASP A 214 -12.74 -17.15 20.11
C ASP A 214 -12.96 -18.24 19.07
N SER A 215 -14.10 -18.22 18.36
CA SER A 215 -14.39 -19.19 17.30
C SER A 215 -13.38 -19.08 16.14
N PHE A 216 -13.00 -17.84 15.74
CA PHE A 216 -11.98 -17.62 14.72
C PHE A 216 -10.63 -18.23 15.15
N SER A 217 -10.25 -18.04 16.40
CA SER A 217 -9.01 -18.61 16.96
C SER A 217 -9.02 -20.15 16.98
N VAL A 218 -10.15 -20.76 17.34
CA VAL A 218 -10.28 -22.23 17.38
C VAL A 218 -10.22 -22.84 15.98
N GLU A 219 -10.79 -22.18 14.99
CA GLU A 219 -10.80 -22.61 13.60
C GLU A 219 -9.52 -22.24 12.83
N GLY A 220 -8.62 -21.45 13.43
CA GLY A 220 -7.37 -21.01 12.80
C GLY A 220 -7.57 -20.00 11.69
N LEU A 221 -8.61 -19.16 11.79
CA LEU A 221 -8.86 -18.11 10.79
C LEU A 221 -7.85 -16.98 10.92
N ASP A 222 -7.53 -16.35 9.78
CA ASP A 222 -6.63 -15.21 9.69
C ASP A 222 -7.33 -13.93 10.17
N PHE A 223 -6.90 -13.41 11.31
CA PHE A 223 -7.46 -12.22 11.94
C PHE A 223 -7.21 -10.95 11.11
N TYR A 224 -6.06 -10.85 10.45
CA TYR A 224 -5.75 -9.70 9.61
C TYR A 224 -6.69 -9.67 8.39
N ARG A 225 -6.91 -10.83 7.78
CA ARG A 225 -7.84 -10.95 6.66
C ARG A 225 -9.28 -10.66 7.06
N ALA A 226 -9.71 -11.20 8.19
CA ALA A 226 -11.04 -10.90 8.74
C ALA A 226 -11.24 -9.41 9.01
N LEU A 227 -10.19 -8.70 9.44
CA LEU A 227 -10.22 -7.24 9.63
C LEU A 227 -10.39 -6.48 8.30
N LEU A 228 -9.69 -6.91 7.24
CA LEU A 228 -9.82 -6.32 5.90
C LEU A 228 -11.23 -6.54 5.33
N ASP A 229 -11.75 -7.77 5.40
CA ASP A 229 -13.10 -8.11 4.93
C ASP A 229 -14.18 -7.34 5.72
N LEU A 230 -13.96 -7.13 7.02
CA LEU A 230 -14.82 -6.30 7.85
C LEU A 230 -14.78 -4.81 7.43
N SER A 231 -13.60 -4.30 7.12
CA SER A 231 -13.42 -2.93 6.62
C SER A 231 -14.14 -2.74 5.27
N ASP A 232 -14.02 -3.70 4.37
CA ASP A 232 -14.76 -3.68 3.09
C ASP A 232 -16.27 -3.71 3.31
N THR A 233 -16.76 -4.51 4.26
CA THR A 233 -18.19 -4.58 4.62
C THR A 233 -18.69 -3.21 5.12
N PHE A 234 -17.96 -2.53 6.00
CA PHE A 234 -18.34 -1.20 6.47
C PHE A 234 -18.26 -0.13 5.36
N ARG A 235 -17.31 -0.27 4.44
CA ARG A 235 -17.21 0.60 3.27
C ARG A 235 -18.41 0.42 2.33
N GLU A 236 -18.86 -0.81 2.07
CA GLU A 236 -20.06 -1.10 1.29
C GLU A 236 -21.31 -0.56 1.98
N LEU A 237 -21.42 -0.75 3.30
CA LEU A 237 -22.50 -0.18 4.11
C LEU A 237 -22.53 1.35 4.02
N LEU A 238 -21.37 2.03 4.09
CA LEU A 238 -21.27 3.47 3.90
C LEU A 238 -21.77 3.90 2.53
N LEU A 239 -21.34 3.20 1.46
CA LEU A 239 -21.76 3.53 0.10
C LEU A 239 -23.27 3.30 -0.12
N SER A 240 -23.84 2.25 0.47
CA SER A 240 -25.30 1.98 0.41
C SER A 240 -26.08 3.06 1.15
N THR A 241 -25.65 3.47 2.35
CA THR A 241 -26.31 4.52 3.13
C THR A 241 -26.24 5.91 2.46
N LEU A 242 -25.23 6.15 1.62
CA LEU A 242 -25.15 7.38 0.83
C LEU A 242 -26.06 7.38 -0.41
N ARG A 243 -26.33 6.19 -0.97
CA ARG A 243 -27.17 6.02 -2.17
C ARG A 243 -28.65 5.88 -1.85
N GLU A 244 -28.98 5.18 -0.78
CA GLU A 244 -30.34 4.83 -0.39
C GLU A 244 -30.69 5.39 0.99
N THR A 245 -31.85 6.03 1.09
CA THR A 245 -32.32 6.63 2.36
C THR A 245 -32.76 5.59 3.40
N ASP A 246 -33.17 4.40 2.97
CA ASP A 246 -33.69 3.35 3.87
C ASP A 246 -32.61 2.64 4.68
N SER A 247 -31.37 2.58 4.16
CA SER A 247 -30.24 1.92 4.86
C SER A 247 -29.70 2.75 6.04
N ARG A 248 -30.15 3.98 6.24
CA ARG A 248 -29.75 4.86 7.35
C ARG A 248 -30.23 4.41 8.72
N GLU A 249 -31.17 3.48 8.80
CA GLU A 249 -31.68 2.95 10.07
C GLU A 249 -30.65 2.06 10.79
N LEU A 250 -29.77 1.39 10.07
CA LEU A 250 -28.76 0.48 10.64
C LEU A 250 -27.52 1.21 11.17
N CYS A 251 -26.96 2.10 10.37
CA CYS A 251 -25.75 2.86 10.75
C CYS A 251 -25.73 4.21 10.01
N SER A 252 -25.40 5.31 10.71
CA SER A 252 -25.25 6.59 10.02
C SER A 252 -23.93 6.63 9.22
N PRO A 253 -23.87 7.39 8.09
CA PRO A 253 -22.62 7.53 7.32
C PRO A 253 -21.44 7.97 8.18
N GLU A 254 -21.68 8.83 9.14
CA GLU A 254 -20.67 9.36 10.05
C GLU A 254 -20.20 8.32 11.07
N GLN A 255 -21.06 7.36 11.47
CA GLN A 255 -20.65 6.21 12.29
C GLN A 255 -19.79 5.25 11.49
N CYS A 256 -20.18 4.94 10.25
CA CYS A 256 -19.40 4.09 9.36
C CYS A 256 -17.97 4.64 9.15
N VAL A 257 -17.83 5.96 8.91
CA VAL A 257 -16.50 6.58 8.73
C VAL A 257 -15.64 6.40 9.98
N ARG A 258 -16.18 6.65 11.17
CA ARG A 258 -15.41 6.50 12.42
C ARG A 258 -15.05 5.05 12.73
N ILE A 259 -15.94 4.11 12.44
CA ILE A 259 -15.62 2.70 12.57
C ILE A 259 -14.50 2.32 11.62
N LEU A 260 -14.58 2.76 10.35
CA LEU A 260 -13.51 2.54 9.36
C LEU A 260 -12.17 3.13 9.78
N ASP A 261 -12.15 4.33 10.33
CA ASP A 261 -10.93 4.96 10.84
C ASP A 261 -10.32 4.12 11.98
N ALA A 262 -11.15 3.64 12.92
CA ALA A 262 -10.68 2.80 14.01
C ALA A 262 -10.14 1.44 13.55
N LEU A 263 -10.79 0.80 12.56
CA LEU A 263 -10.33 -0.45 11.95
C LEU A 263 -8.99 -0.24 11.23
N ARG A 264 -8.85 0.86 10.49
CA ARG A 264 -7.61 1.21 9.78
C ARG A 264 -6.44 1.49 10.73
N GLU A 265 -6.69 2.20 11.85
CA GLU A 265 -5.65 2.41 12.87
C GLU A 265 -5.17 1.11 13.50
N GLY A 266 -6.05 0.09 13.59
CA GLY A 266 -5.71 -1.22 14.11
C GLY A 266 -5.03 -2.16 13.13
N GLU A 267 -5.07 -1.87 11.83
CA GLU A 267 -4.60 -2.76 10.77
C GLU A 267 -3.13 -3.18 10.94
N GLU A 268 -2.25 -2.21 11.17
CA GLU A 268 -0.82 -2.49 11.36
C GLU A 268 -0.54 -3.27 12.66
N LEU A 269 -1.29 -2.98 13.73
CA LEU A 269 -1.17 -3.68 15.01
C LEU A 269 -1.58 -5.16 14.91
N VAL A 270 -2.65 -5.46 14.15
CA VAL A 270 -3.09 -6.84 13.91
C VAL A 270 -2.09 -7.57 13.04
N ARG A 271 -1.56 -6.93 11.99
CA ARG A 271 -0.62 -7.52 11.05
C ARG A 271 0.76 -7.81 11.66
N MET A 272 1.31 -6.90 12.47
CA MET A 272 2.70 -6.92 12.94
C MET A 272 2.83 -7.19 14.44
N GLY A 273 1.75 -7.28 15.17
CA GLY A 273 1.74 -7.40 16.63
C GLY A 273 2.09 -8.81 17.12
N LEU A 274 2.52 -8.89 18.39
CA LEU A 274 2.88 -10.14 19.06
C LEU A 274 1.69 -11.09 19.31
N SER A 275 0.47 -10.57 19.35
CA SER A 275 -0.77 -11.33 19.55
C SER A 275 -1.84 -10.82 18.61
N GLU A 276 -2.00 -11.47 17.46
CA GLU A 276 -2.98 -11.12 16.43
C GLU A 276 -4.40 -11.08 17.00
N LYS A 277 -4.80 -12.11 17.76
CA LYS A 277 -6.12 -12.18 18.39
C LYS A 277 -6.39 -10.99 19.31
N THR A 278 -5.48 -10.70 20.24
CA THR A 278 -5.66 -9.61 21.20
C THR A 278 -5.74 -8.25 20.50
N ASN A 279 -4.88 -8.03 19.51
CA ASN A 279 -4.88 -6.81 18.72
C ASN A 279 -6.16 -6.66 17.89
N PHE A 280 -6.66 -7.76 17.34
CA PHE A 280 -7.95 -7.81 16.66
C PHE A 280 -9.10 -7.42 17.59
N GLU A 281 -9.22 -8.06 18.76
CA GLU A 281 -10.25 -7.75 19.75
C GLU A 281 -10.20 -6.27 20.20
N VAL A 282 -9.00 -5.76 20.52
CA VAL A 282 -8.81 -4.35 20.89
C VAL A 282 -9.24 -3.41 19.77
N THR A 283 -8.92 -3.76 18.52
CA THR A 283 -9.32 -2.98 17.35
C THR A 283 -10.84 -2.97 17.18
N LEU A 284 -11.51 -4.12 17.35
CA LEU A 284 -12.96 -4.21 17.29
C LEU A 284 -13.62 -3.38 18.42
N PHE A 285 -13.09 -3.43 19.64
CA PHE A 285 -13.61 -2.63 20.75
C PHE A 285 -13.43 -1.12 20.50
N ARG A 286 -12.30 -0.70 19.92
CA ARG A 286 -12.11 0.70 19.49
C ARG A 286 -13.12 1.10 18.43
N ALA A 287 -13.42 0.20 17.47
CA ALA A 287 -14.43 0.43 16.45
C ALA A 287 -15.84 0.60 17.05
N VAL A 288 -16.21 -0.23 18.04
CA VAL A 288 -17.47 -0.09 18.80
C VAL A 288 -17.52 1.27 19.48
N GLU A 289 -16.49 1.67 20.21
CA GLU A 289 -16.46 2.95 20.92
C GLU A 289 -16.49 4.14 19.96
N ALA A 290 -15.76 4.08 18.84
CA ALA A 290 -15.79 5.10 17.80
C ALA A 290 -17.20 5.26 17.21
N GLY A 291 -17.93 4.14 17.03
CA GLY A 291 -19.34 4.14 16.61
C GLY A 291 -20.27 4.83 17.61
N ARG A 292 -20.00 4.71 18.90
CA ARG A 292 -20.85 5.23 20.01
C ARG A 292 -20.70 6.73 20.28
N THR A 293 -19.59 7.36 19.93
CA THR A 293 -19.16 8.68 20.43
C THR A 293 -20.14 9.85 20.19
N ARG A 294 -21.28 9.65 19.51
CA ARG A 294 -22.26 10.70 19.20
C ARG A 294 -23.56 10.69 19.97
N ALA A 295 -23.75 9.80 20.90
CA ALA A 295 -24.92 9.93 21.80
C ALA A 295 -24.93 11.30 22.49
N ILE A 296 -23.75 11.85 22.82
CA ILE A 296 -23.59 13.15 23.46
C ILE A 296 -23.92 14.30 22.52
N ASP A 297 -23.42 14.30 21.29
CA ASP A 297 -23.72 15.37 20.29
C ASP A 297 -25.21 15.36 19.88
N HIS A 298 -25.80 14.17 19.76
CA HIS A 298 -27.24 14.04 19.49
C HIS A 298 -28.06 14.58 20.65
N VAL A 299 -27.68 14.27 21.90
CA VAL A 299 -28.32 14.80 23.10
C VAL A 299 -28.15 16.33 23.19
N ILE A 300 -26.94 16.85 22.89
CA ILE A 300 -26.69 18.29 22.86
C ILE A 300 -27.55 18.98 21.79
N ARG A 301 -27.66 18.42 20.58
CA ARG A 301 -28.53 18.96 19.53
C ARG A 301 -30.01 18.89 19.91
N LYS A 302 -30.44 17.80 20.53
CA LYS A 302 -31.82 17.65 21.02
C LYS A 302 -32.14 18.63 22.12
N ILE A 303 -31.23 18.83 23.09
CA ILE A 303 -31.40 19.82 24.16
C ILE A 303 -31.36 21.24 23.57
N SER A 304 -30.44 21.54 22.62
CA SER A 304 -30.37 22.84 21.95
C SER A 304 -31.62 23.16 21.12
N GLY A 305 -32.28 22.13 20.56
CA GLY A 305 -33.57 22.25 19.87
C GLY A 305 -34.77 22.40 20.79
N MET A 306 -34.64 22.00 22.07
CA MET A 306 -35.68 22.15 23.10
C MET A 306 -35.58 23.47 23.87
N ILE A 307 -34.52 24.26 23.69
CA ILE A 307 -34.38 25.57 24.32
C ILE A 307 -35.26 26.56 23.55
N PRO A 308 -36.31 27.18 24.17
CA PRO A 308 -37.19 28.15 23.50
C PRO A 308 -36.35 29.33 22.96
N GLU A 309 -36.78 29.86 21.78
CA GLU A 309 -36.03 30.95 21.09
C GLU A 309 -35.91 32.22 21.93
N GLU A 310 -36.73 32.42 22.95
CA GLU A 310 -36.62 33.56 23.87
C GLU A 310 -35.35 33.55 24.72
N THR A 311 -34.71 32.37 24.95
CA THR A 311 -33.50 32.27 25.71
C THR A 311 -32.26 32.49 24.82
N LYS A 312 -32.38 32.27 23.51
CA LYS A 312 -31.27 32.52 22.53
C LYS A 312 -30.98 34.02 22.35
N LYS A 313 -31.99 34.89 22.47
CA LYS A 313 -31.82 36.35 22.34
C LYS A 313 -31.11 37.01 23.52
N LYS A 314 -30.99 36.32 24.67
CA LYS A 314 -30.31 36.90 25.84
C LYS A 314 -28.80 36.65 25.88
N THR A 315 -28.31 35.69 25.09
CA THR A 315 -26.87 35.33 25.04
C THR A 315 -26.09 36.15 23.99
N GLU A 316 -26.76 36.78 23.02
CA GLU A 316 -26.13 37.64 22.03
C GLU A 316 -25.80 39.05 22.50
N LEU A 317 -26.20 39.43 23.72
CA LEU A 317 -26.06 40.81 24.26
C LEU A 317 -24.82 41.03 25.13
N ILE A 318 -23.87 40.11 25.21
CA ILE A 318 -22.60 40.33 25.91
C ILE A 318 -21.44 40.17 24.92
N GLN A 319 -21.38 41.13 23.99
CA GLN A 319 -20.10 41.46 23.33
C GLN A 319 -19.55 42.70 24.00
N PRO A 320 -18.31 42.76 24.45
CA PRO A 320 -17.70 43.98 24.99
C PRO A 320 -17.46 44.94 23.80
N THR A 321 -18.22 46.02 23.77
CA THR A 321 -18.02 47.15 22.87
C THR A 321 -16.69 47.82 23.19
N VAL A 322 -15.69 47.62 22.36
CA VAL A 322 -14.51 48.48 22.32
C VAL A 322 -14.90 49.73 21.53
N SER A 323 -15.14 50.80 22.25
CA SER A 323 -15.42 52.15 21.73
C SER A 323 -14.17 52.66 21.02
N SER A 324 -14.23 52.80 19.72
CA SER A 324 -13.27 53.57 18.92
C SER A 324 -13.64 55.05 19.00
N ARG A 325 -12.84 55.84 19.67
CA ARG A 325 -12.91 57.29 19.63
C ARG A 325 -11.83 57.81 18.66
N SER A 326 -12.29 58.31 17.57
CA SER A 326 -11.47 59.06 16.62
C SER A 326 -11.26 60.47 17.14
N GLU A 327 -10.01 60.95 17.24
CA GLU A 327 -9.68 62.35 17.12
C GLU A 327 -8.41 62.53 16.30
N LYS A 328 -8.53 63.46 15.35
CA LYS A 328 -7.48 63.99 14.47
C LYS A 328 -6.52 64.87 15.25
N GLY A 329 -5.24 64.83 14.94
CA GLY A 329 -4.27 65.81 15.40
C GLY A 329 -2.88 65.54 14.87
N THR A 330 -2.47 66.40 13.97
CA THR A 330 -1.17 66.51 13.34
C THR A 330 -0.01 66.77 14.30
N ALA A 331 1.17 66.36 13.90
CA ALA A 331 2.50 66.98 13.95
C ALA A 331 3.62 66.21 14.69
N SER A 332 4.63 65.87 13.91
CA SER A 332 6.08 66.13 14.05
C SER A 332 6.88 65.64 15.26
N VAL A 333 7.89 64.83 14.90
CA VAL A 333 9.34 64.97 15.23
C VAL A 333 9.86 64.49 16.59
N GLU A 334 10.89 63.75 16.43
CA GLU A 334 12.12 63.54 17.21
C GLU A 334 12.30 62.30 18.07
N GLN A 335 13.39 61.75 17.73
CA GLN A 335 14.24 60.72 18.31
C GLN A 335 14.36 60.70 19.84
N ALA A 336 14.40 59.54 20.42
CA ALA A 336 15.46 59.19 21.38
C ALA A 336 15.47 57.68 21.65
N ASN A 337 16.65 57.17 21.46
CA ASN A 337 17.26 55.91 21.84
C ASN A 337 17.11 55.62 23.35
N VAL A 338 17.01 54.34 23.71
CA VAL A 338 17.73 53.56 24.72
C VAL A 338 16.92 52.32 25.09
N GLY A 339 17.24 51.19 24.64
CA GLY A 339 17.91 50.02 25.13
C GLY A 339 17.24 49.32 26.32
N VAL A 340 16.86 48.11 26.10
CA VAL A 340 17.32 46.90 26.87
C VAL A 340 16.69 45.66 26.26
N SER A 341 17.56 44.89 25.61
CA SER A 341 17.33 43.51 25.16
C SER A 341 17.22 42.62 26.40
N ARG A 342 16.22 41.78 26.42
CA ARG A 342 16.25 40.50 27.16
C ARG A 342 15.95 39.42 26.15
N GLU A 343 17.02 38.80 25.70
CA GLU A 343 17.02 37.49 25.04
C GLU A 343 16.51 36.44 26.00
N TYR A 344 15.42 35.77 25.61
CA TYR A 344 15.09 34.46 26.13
C TYR A 344 15.76 33.46 25.19
N GLU A 345 16.90 32.91 25.61
CA GLU A 345 17.44 31.67 25.06
C GLU A 345 16.41 30.56 25.30
N ARG A 346 15.85 30.04 24.21
CA ARG A 346 15.18 28.72 24.22
C ARG A 346 16.29 27.70 24.03
N GLU A 347 16.54 26.90 25.03
CA GLU A 347 17.26 25.64 24.90
C GLU A 347 16.54 24.79 23.85
N ILE A 348 17.23 24.49 22.76
CA ILE A 348 16.80 23.54 21.72
C ILE A 348 17.23 22.18 22.24
N GLU A 349 16.27 21.33 22.57
CA GLU A 349 16.53 19.91 22.85
C GLU A 349 17.14 19.27 21.57
N PRO A 350 18.16 18.44 21.70
CA PRO A 350 18.78 17.79 20.54
C PRO A 350 17.79 16.84 19.86
N THR A 351 17.83 16.80 18.55
CA THR A 351 16.99 15.92 17.74
C THR A 351 17.42 14.46 17.88
N ASP A 352 16.51 13.51 17.69
CA ASP A 352 16.77 12.07 17.80
C ASP A 352 17.95 11.60 16.94
N ASP A 353 18.23 12.26 15.81
CA ASP A 353 19.40 11.96 14.96
C ASP A 353 20.75 12.35 15.63
N GLU A 354 20.79 13.39 16.46
CA GLU A 354 22.01 13.78 17.17
C GLU A 354 22.31 12.85 18.37
N LEU A 355 21.27 12.27 18.98
CA LEU A 355 21.40 11.25 20.01
C LEU A 355 21.93 9.92 19.45
N LEU A 356 21.49 9.50 18.26
CA LEU A 356 21.97 8.30 17.58
C LEU A 356 23.45 8.40 17.22
N VAL A 357 23.92 9.56 16.73
CA VAL A 357 25.33 9.78 16.40
C VAL A 357 26.22 9.75 17.65
N GLN A 358 25.73 10.22 18.80
CA GLN A 358 26.47 10.14 20.06
C GLN A 358 26.54 8.71 20.61
N GLU A 359 25.50 7.91 20.46
CA GLU A 359 25.52 6.49 20.87
C GLU A 359 26.46 5.65 19.99
N GLU A 360 26.46 5.84 18.66
CA GLU A 360 27.39 5.15 17.77
C GLU A 360 28.86 5.51 18.04
N SER A 361 29.16 6.77 18.32
CA SER A 361 30.51 7.21 18.68
C SER A 361 30.99 6.60 20.00
N SER A 362 30.11 6.47 21.00
CA SER A 362 30.40 5.85 22.29
C SER A 362 30.62 4.33 22.17
N LEU A 363 29.88 3.66 21.28
CA LEU A 363 30.05 2.24 21.00
C LEU A 363 31.38 1.95 20.27
N GLN A 364 31.79 2.79 19.31
CA GLN A 364 33.06 2.64 18.63
C GLN A 364 34.26 2.80 19.57
N GLN A 365 34.25 3.80 20.46
CA GLN A 365 35.30 3.98 21.45
C GLN A 365 35.39 2.81 22.45
N GLY A 366 34.24 2.21 22.80
CA GLY A 366 34.20 1.04 23.67
C GLY A 366 34.75 -0.24 23.01
N ILE A 367 34.65 -0.36 21.68
CA ILE A 367 35.21 -1.49 20.93
C ILE A 367 36.72 -1.34 20.75
N GLU A 368 37.23 -0.13 20.46
CA GLU A 368 38.64 0.14 20.33
C GLU A 368 39.40 -0.11 21.64
N HIS A 369 38.84 0.32 22.79
CA HIS A 369 39.47 0.06 24.11
C HIS A 369 39.50 -1.44 24.47
N ARG A 370 38.51 -2.25 24.03
CA ARG A 370 38.52 -3.71 24.22
C ARG A 370 39.49 -4.45 23.31
N LEU A 371 39.79 -3.88 22.12
CA LEU A 371 40.80 -4.44 21.22
C LEU A 371 42.20 -4.16 21.70
N GLU A 372 42.48 -2.98 22.23
CA GLU A 372 43.77 -2.64 22.86
C GLU A 372 44.05 -3.51 24.10
N ASP A 373 43.04 -3.79 24.94
CA ASP A 373 43.17 -4.69 26.07
C ASP A 373 43.40 -6.16 25.68
N ALA A 374 42.94 -6.58 24.49
CA ALA A 374 43.12 -7.93 23.97
C ALA A 374 44.49 -8.16 23.29
N GLU A 375 45.15 -7.10 22.79
CA GLU A 375 46.52 -7.16 22.26
C GLU A 375 47.61 -7.05 23.35
N ALA A 376 47.22 -6.68 24.58
CA ALA A 376 48.13 -6.55 25.71
C ALA A 376 48.22 -7.80 26.60
N LEU A 377 47.47 -8.87 26.29
CA LEU A 377 47.47 -10.20 26.92
C LEU A 377 48.07 -11.25 25.98
#